data_3bee8b8da407c2844c59206eb6583b7f
#
_entry.id   3bee8b8da407c2844c59206eb6583b7f
#
_cell.length_a   1.000
_cell.length_b   1.000
_cell.length_c   1.000
_cell.angle_alpha   90.00
_cell.angle_beta   90.00
_cell.angle_gamma   90.00
#
_symmetry.space_group_name_H-M   'P 1'
#
loop_
_entity.id
_entity.type
_entity.pdbx_description
1 polymer ?
#
loop_
_entity_poly.entity_id
_entity_poly.type
_entity_poly.pdbx_seq_one_letter_code
_entity_poly.pdbx_strand_id
1 'polypeptide(L)'
;MIFRLSQKLNQKIKTGPLAALPLHQNPFADWSCHIFPANRRQYILLSNTKSLYSCVMDAKGITNQKQFAESALNCIRDFTADDANQWAFRKFIATEIETVQFAKALNRSVTSSMNQLVVYAQDLLIEDQMPPHEVGFKLNDILLSAIAEKKSDGYGKPKEAFQKIVERSK
;
A
#
# COMPACT_ATOMS: atom_id res chain seq x y z
N MET A 1 -8.33 1.07 11.42
CA MET A 1 -7.48 1.01 10.20
C MET A 1 -7.69 2.23 9.34
N ILE A 2 -6.64 2.82 8.75
CA ILE A 2 -6.72 3.99 7.85
C ILE A 2 -6.31 3.59 6.44
N PHE A 3 -7.14 3.88 5.44
CA PHE A 3 -6.78 3.89 4.03
C PHE A 3 -6.66 5.33 3.53
N ARG A 4 -5.46 5.72 3.08
CA ARG A 4 -5.17 7.04 2.52
C ARG A 4 -5.30 7.02 1.01
N LEU A 5 -6.29 7.71 0.50
CA LEU A 5 -6.69 7.59 -0.89
C LEU A 5 -6.06 8.68 -1.77
N SER A 6 -5.59 8.30 -2.95
CA SER A 6 -5.37 9.25 -4.03
C SER A 6 -6.71 9.87 -4.47
N GLN A 7 -6.68 11.08 -5.02
CA GLN A 7 -7.90 11.77 -5.46
C GLN A 7 -8.71 10.93 -6.47
N LYS A 8 -8.04 10.28 -7.43
CA LYS A 8 -8.69 9.42 -8.41
C LYS A 8 -9.37 8.20 -7.79
N LEU A 9 -8.72 7.57 -6.80
CA LEU A 9 -9.30 6.43 -6.10
C LEU A 9 -10.50 6.87 -5.26
N ASN A 10 -10.38 8.01 -4.56
CA ASN A 10 -11.49 8.60 -3.81
C ASN A 10 -12.72 8.83 -4.69
N GLN A 11 -12.54 9.42 -5.87
CA GLN A 11 -13.62 9.65 -6.84
C GLN A 11 -14.25 8.33 -7.30
N LYS A 12 -13.42 7.30 -7.57
CA LYS A 12 -13.91 5.99 -8.02
C LYS A 12 -14.79 5.30 -7.00
N ILE A 13 -14.40 5.30 -5.73
CA ILE A 13 -15.13 4.61 -4.64
C ILE A 13 -16.12 5.52 -3.88
N LYS A 14 -16.20 6.80 -4.25
CA LYS A 14 -17.21 7.76 -3.79
C LYS A 14 -17.23 7.97 -2.28
N THR A 15 -16.06 8.15 -1.63
CA THR A 15 -16.02 8.38 -0.18
C THR A 15 -16.46 9.80 0.22
N GLY A 16 -16.48 10.74 -0.74
CA GLY A 16 -16.73 12.15 -0.45
C GLY A 16 -15.48 12.89 0.03
N PRO A 17 -15.65 13.98 0.79
CA PRO A 17 -14.54 14.75 1.33
C PRO A 17 -13.69 13.92 2.31
N LEU A 18 -12.37 13.93 2.11
CA LEU A 18 -11.43 13.23 2.99
C LEU A 18 -10.85 14.20 4.04
N ALA A 19 -10.74 13.75 5.28
CA ALA A 19 -10.02 14.45 6.35
C ALA A 19 -8.51 14.16 6.26
N ALA A 20 -7.70 15.12 6.75
CA ALA A 20 -6.30 14.86 7.06
C ALA A 20 -6.23 14.21 8.44
N LEU A 21 -5.68 13.01 8.52
CA LEU A 21 -5.49 12.28 9.77
C LEU A 21 -3.99 12.10 10.03
N PRO A 22 -3.54 12.12 11.30
CA PRO A 22 -2.18 11.74 11.66
C PRO A 22 -1.93 10.27 11.29
N LEU A 23 -0.67 9.84 11.28
CA LEU A 23 -0.32 8.44 11.09
C LEU A 23 -0.97 7.60 12.20
N HIS A 24 -1.51 6.45 11.82
CA HIS A 24 -2.12 5.53 12.79
C HIS A 24 -1.11 5.07 13.84
N GLN A 25 -1.52 4.97 15.11
CA GLN A 25 -0.63 4.53 16.19
C GLN A 25 -0.09 3.13 15.96
N ASN A 26 -0.94 2.22 15.45
CA ASN A 26 -0.49 0.94 14.94
C ASN A 26 0.05 1.12 13.50
N PRO A 27 1.38 1.00 13.28
CA PRO A 27 1.98 1.26 11.98
C PRO A 27 1.57 0.26 10.90
N PHE A 28 1.02 -0.89 11.26
CA PHE A 28 0.51 -1.90 10.33
C PHE A 28 -0.90 -1.57 9.81
N ALA A 29 -1.62 -0.67 10.46
CA ALA A 29 -3.01 -0.33 10.18
C ALA A 29 -3.19 0.97 9.40
N ASP A 30 -2.15 1.45 8.71
CA ASP A 30 -2.18 2.66 7.88
C ASP A 30 -1.60 2.37 6.49
N TRP A 31 -2.45 2.52 5.45
CA TRP A 31 -2.12 2.14 4.08
C TRP A 31 -2.44 3.26 3.10
N SER A 32 -1.45 3.67 2.33
CA SER A 32 -1.58 4.62 1.22
C SER A 32 -2.00 3.88 -0.05
N CYS A 33 -3.03 4.36 -0.73
CA CYS A 33 -3.70 3.67 -1.82
C CYS A 33 -3.78 4.55 -3.06
N HIS A 34 -3.25 4.07 -4.18
CA HIS A 34 -3.17 4.82 -5.42
C HIS A 34 -3.71 3.99 -6.59
N ILE A 35 -4.73 4.51 -7.30
CA ILE A 35 -5.23 3.89 -8.53
C ILE A 35 -4.42 4.37 -9.74
N PHE A 36 -4.06 3.45 -10.63
CA PHE A 36 -3.29 3.75 -11.83
C PHE A 36 -3.69 2.86 -13.00
N PRO A 37 -3.54 3.32 -14.26
CA PRO A 37 -3.78 2.51 -15.45
C PRO A 37 -2.52 1.75 -15.86
N ALA A 38 -2.69 0.53 -16.35
CA ALA A 38 -1.68 -0.22 -17.09
C ALA A 38 -2.36 -1.17 -18.07
N ASN A 39 -1.85 -1.29 -19.29
CA ASN A 39 -2.36 -2.21 -20.31
C ASN A 39 -3.90 -2.20 -20.47
N ARG A 40 -4.50 -0.99 -20.59
CA ARG A 40 -5.97 -0.77 -20.71
C ARG A 40 -6.81 -1.25 -19.52
N ARG A 41 -6.18 -1.56 -18.39
CA ARG A 41 -6.82 -1.91 -17.12
C ARG A 41 -6.47 -0.89 -16.05
N GLN A 42 -7.21 -0.92 -14.96
CA GLN A 42 -6.90 -0.15 -13.76
C GLN A 42 -6.45 -1.09 -12.63
N TYR A 43 -5.41 -0.67 -11.96
CA TYR A 43 -4.86 -1.37 -10.79
C TYR A 43 -4.82 -0.44 -9.59
N ILE A 44 -4.75 -1.00 -8.41
CA ILE A 44 -4.59 -0.25 -7.16
C ILE A 44 -3.30 -0.73 -6.51
N LEU A 45 -2.40 0.22 -6.27
CA LEU A 45 -1.23 0.05 -5.43
C LEU A 45 -1.65 0.30 -3.98
N LEU A 46 -1.40 -0.65 -3.10
CA LEU A 46 -1.59 -0.57 -1.66
C LEU A 46 -0.21 -0.59 -1.00
N SER A 47 0.17 0.48 -0.32
CA SER A 47 1.47 0.59 0.36
C SER A 47 1.26 0.91 1.83
N ASN A 48 1.84 0.13 2.72
CA ASN A 48 1.89 0.51 4.13
C ASN A 48 2.53 1.89 4.27
N THR A 49 1.84 2.85 4.87
CA THR A 49 2.25 4.25 4.85
C THR A 49 3.59 4.50 5.55
N LYS A 50 3.93 3.69 6.55
CA LYS A 50 5.18 3.83 7.32
C LYS A 50 6.40 3.23 6.61
N SER A 51 6.25 2.09 5.97
CA SER A 51 7.35 1.32 5.38
C SER A 51 7.37 1.34 3.85
N LEU A 52 6.29 1.75 3.21
CA LEU A 52 6.03 1.62 1.77
C LEU A 52 6.04 0.16 1.27
N TYR A 53 5.93 -0.81 2.19
CA TYR A 53 5.70 -2.20 1.83
C TYR A 53 4.40 -2.34 1.05
N SER A 54 4.48 -2.90 -0.16
CA SER A 54 3.47 -2.71 -1.19
C SER A 54 2.97 -4.02 -1.78
N CYS A 55 1.68 -4.04 -2.09
CA CYS A 55 1.05 -5.03 -2.95
C CYS A 55 0.17 -4.34 -4.02
N VAL A 56 -0.13 -5.06 -5.09
CA VAL A 56 -0.91 -4.56 -6.23
C VAL A 56 -2.11 -5.47 -6.46
N MET A 57 -3.28 -4.87 -6.69
CA MET A 57 -4.50 -5.59 -7.04
C MET A 57 -5.18 -5.00 -8.27
N ASP A 58 -5.96 -5.82 -8.98
CA ASP A 58 -6.86 -5.35 -10.05
C ASP A 58 -7.98 -4.48 -9.45
N ALA A 59 -8.32 -3.37 -10.11
CA ALA A 59 -9.40 -2.48 -9.70
C ALA A 59 -10.76 -2.86 -10.31
N LYS A 60 -10.84 -3.97 -11.06
CA LYS A 60 -12.07 -4.44 -11.70
C LYS A 60 -13.15 -4.76 -10.66
N GLY A 61 -14.35 -4.25 -10.89
CA GLY A 61 -15.49 -4.50 -10.00
C GLY A 61 -15.53 -3.65 -8.73
N ILE A 62 -14.49 -2.84 -8.46
CA ILE A 62 -14.45 -1.94 -7.30
C ILE A 62 -15.10 -0.61 -7.67
N THR A 63 -16.28 -0.32 -7.10
CA THR A 63 -17.05 0.89 -7.38
C THR A 63 -17.52 1.65 -6.14
N ASN A 64 -17.30 1.11 -4.95
CA ASN A 64 -17.68 1.70 -3.67
C ASN A 64 -16.70 1.35 -2.55
N GLN A 65 -16.89 2.01 -1.40
CA GLN A 65 -16.04 1.90 -0.22
C GLN A 65 -15.95 0.48 0.34
N LYS A 66 -17.09 -0.23 0.42
CA LYS A 66 -17.15 -1.59 0.96
C LYS A 66 -16.36 -2.56 0.10
N GLN A 67 -16.61 -2.57 -1.20
CA GLN A 67 -15.89 -3.42 -2.15
C GLN A 67 -14.38 -3.14 -2.12
N PHE A 68 -14.00 -1.85 -2.04
CA PHE A 68 -12.59 -1.47 -1.93
C PHE A 68 -11.97 -2.01 -0.65
N ALA A 69 -12.57 -1.77 0.52
CA ALA A 69 -12.03 -2.20 1.80
C ALA A 69 -11.88 -3.72 1.87
N GLU A 70 -12.90 -4.49 1.46
CA GLU A 70 -12.86 -5.95 1.42
C GLU A 70 -11.75 -6.46 0.47
N SER A 71 -11.65 -5.91 -0.74
CA SER A 71 -10.63 -6.32 -1.73
C SER A 71 -9.22 -5.95 -1.26
N ALA A 72 -9.03 -4.77 -0.69
CA ALA A 72 -7.74 -4.32 -0.18
C ALA A 72 -7.27 -5.20 0.99
N LEU A 73 -8.16 -5.50 1.94
CA LEU A 73 -7.83 -6.38 3.07
C LEU A 73 -7.49 -7.80 2.63
N ASN A 74 -8.22 -8.36 1.67
CA ASN A 74 -7.91 -9.66 1.10
C ASN A 74 -6.55 -9.64 0.39
N CYS A 75 -6.27 -8.63 -0.43
CA CYS A 75 -4.98 -8.48 -1.10
C CYS A 75 -3.82 -8.40 -0.10
N ILE A 76 -3.94 -7.56 0.94
CA ILE A 76 -2.92 -7.43 1.99
C ILE A 76 -2.72 -8.75 2.74
N ARG A 77 -3.81 -9.45 3.08
CA ARG A 77 -3.76 -10.75 3.77
C ARG A 77 -3.01 -11.79 2.95
N ASP A 78 -3.40 -11.94 1.70
CA ASP A 78 -2.85 -12.97 0.82
C ASP A 78 -1.38 -12.67 0.51
N PHE A 79 -1.05 -11.40 0.21
CA PHE A 79 0.32 -10.98 -0.04
C PHE A 79 1.23 -11.16 1.18
N THR A 80 0.78 -10.78 2.37
CA THR A 80 1.57 -10.97 3.60
C THR A 80 1.73 -12.44 3.97
N ALA A 81 0.78 -13.30 3.63
CA ALA A 81 0.89 -14.73 3.82
C ALA A 81 2.00 -15.34 2.93
N ASP A 82 2.04 -14.96 1.66
CA ASP A 82 3.02 -15.46 0.69
C ASP A 82 4.44 -14.89 0.93
N ASP A 83 4.55 -13.70 1.52
CA ASP A 83 5.83 -13.07 1.90
C ASP A 83 6.29 -13.44 3.33
N ALA A 84 5.77 -14.53 3.91
CA ALA A 84 6.09 -15.01 5.26
C ALA A 84 5.78 -14.00 6.40
N ASN A 85 4.90 -13.03 6.16
CA ASN A 85 4.47 -12.01 7.11
C ASN A 85 3.04 -12.22 7.63
N GLN A 86 2.46 -13.42 7.47
CA GLN A 86 1.08 -13.74 7.88
C GLN A 86 0.83 -13.44 9.37
N TRP A 87 1.85 -13.62 10.21
CA TRP A 87 1.77 -13.31 11.63
C TRP A 87 1.49 -11.81 11.87
N ALA A 88 2.15 -10.92 11.11
CA ALA A 88 1.93 -9.48 11.23
C ALA A 88 0.49 -9.11 10.84
N PHE A 89 -0.05 -9.74 9.79
CA PHE A 89 -1.46 -9.55 9.42
C PHE A 89 -2.40 -9.97 10.56
N ARG A 90 -2.26 -11.19 11.06
CA ARG A 90 -3.16 -11.74 12.10
C ARG A 90 -3.11 -10.94 13.40
N LYS A 91 -1.92 -10.55 13.85
CA LYS A 91 -1.73 -9.89 15.14
C LYS A 91 -2.06 -8.40 15.10
N PHE A 92 -1.73 -7.69 14.02
CA PHE A 92 -1.77 -6.23 13.99
C PHE A 92 -2.74 -5.63 12.99
N ILE A 93 -3.05 -6.30 11.87
CA ILE A 93 -3.96 -5.77 10.86
C ILE A 93 -5.37 -6.25 11.12
N ALA A 94 -5.56 -7.56 11.32
CA ALA A 94 -6.88 -8.16 11.51
C ALA A 94 -7.64 -7.61 12.72
N THR A 95 -6.95 -7.11 13.74
CA THR A 95 -7.55 -6.50 14.93
C THR A 95 -8.10 -5.08 14.69
N GLU A 96 -7.72 -4.44 13.58
CA GLU A 96 -8.07 -3.05 13.27
C GLU A 96 -9.14 -2.92 12.17
N ILE A 97 -9.61 -4.04 11.61
CA ILE A 97 -10.51 -4.03 10.45
C ILE A 97 -11.95 -3.64 10.79
N GLU A 98 -12.35 -3.71 12.05
CA GLU A 98 -13.72 -3.34 12.47
C GLU A 98 -14.02 -1.85 12.22
N THR A 99 -13.01 -0.99 12.29
CA THR A 99 -13.11 0.47 12.06
C THR A 99 -12.23 0.90 10.91
N VAL A 100 -12.77 0.92 9.70
CA VAL A 100 -12.08 1.45 8.52
C VAL A 100 -12.37 2.94 8.36
N GLN A 101 -11.32 3.75 8.26
CA GLN A 101 -11.38 5.18 7.98
C GLN A 101 -10.68 5.50 6.66
N PHE A 102 -11.22 6.48 5.92
CA PHE A 102 -10.62 7.00 4.70
C PHE A 102 -10.03 8.38 4.96
N ALA A 103 -8.80 8.63 4.52
CA ALA A 103 -8.08 9.86 4.76
C ALA A 103 -7.33 10.36 3.53
N LYS A 104 -6.91 11.64 3.58
CA LYS A 104 -5.97 12.21 2.61
C LYS A 104 -4.60 11.56 2.73
N ALA A 105 -3.80 11.68 1.67
CA ALA A 105 -2.38 11.31 1.69
C ALA A 105 -1.67 11.99 2.87
N LEU A 106 -0.75 11.26 3.51
CA LEU A 106 -0.07 11.72 4.73
C LEU A 106 0.80 12.97 4.46
N ASN A 107 1.67 12.90 3.46
CA ASN A 107 2.57 13.98 3.09
C ASN A 107 3.12 13.80 1.66
N ARG A 108 3.87 14.81 1.19
CA ARG A 108 4.44 14.83 -0.16
C ARG A 108 5.52 13.75 -0.38
N SER A 109 6.30 13.41 0.62
CA SER A 109 7.36 12.40 0.52
C SER A 109 6.78 11.02 0.23
N VAL A 110 5.75 10.62 0.99
CA VAL A 110 5.01 9.37 0.73
C VAL A 110 4.37 9.39 -0.65
N THR A 111 3.70 10.48 -1.03
CA THR A 111 3.07 10.60 -2.35
C THR A 111 4.07 10.49 -3.49
N SER A 112 5.24 11.11 -3.37
CA SER A 112 6.30 11.04 -4.37
C SER A 112 6.82 9.62 -4.54
N SER A 113 7.06 8.90 -3.44
CA SER A 113 7.47 7.49 -3.48
C SER A 113 6.38 6.58 -4.03
N MET A 114 5.11 6.85 -3.71
CA MET A 114 3.98 6.12 -4.32
C MET A 114 3.94 6.31 -5.84
N ASN A 115 4.16 7.53 -6.34
CA ASN A 115 4.22 7.80 -7.79
C ASN A 115 5.39 7.05 -8.45
N GLN A 116 6.54 6.98 -7.80
CA GLN A 116 7.69 6.20 -8.28
C GLN A 116 7.36 4.71 -8.35
N LEU A 117 6.74 4.14 -7.31
CA LEU A 117 6.29 2.75 -7.29
C LEU A 117 5.27 2.46 -8.40
N VAL A 118 4.36 3.41 -8.69
CA VAL A 118 3.38 3.27 -9.79
C VAL A 118 4.10 3.16 -11.14
N VAL A 119 5.12 3.97 -11.42
CA VAL A 119 5.89 3.88 -12.67
C VAL A 119 6.53 2.51 -12.82
N TYR A 120 7.19 1.99 -11.78
CA TYR A 120 7.76 0.65 -11.79
C TYR A 120 6.69 -0.45 -11.96
N ALA A 121 5.56 -0.30 -11.28
CA ALA A 121 4.46 -1.26 -11.43
C ALA A 121 3.90 -1.27 -12.86
N GLN A 122 3.78 -0.11 -13.50
CA GLN A 122 3.36 -0.02 -14.90
C GLN A 122 4.32 -0.75 -15.83
N ASP A 123 5.63 -0.55 -15.68
CA ASP A 123 6.64 -1.22 -16.49
C ASP A 123 6.55 -2.75 -16.34
N LEU A 124 6.49 -3.26 -15.10
CA LEU A 124 6.36 -4.69 -14.82
C LEU A 124 5.06 -5.30 -15.38
N LEU A 125 3.94 -4.57 -15.29
CA LEU A 125 2.64 -5.03 -15.79
C LEU A 125 2.55 -5.01 -17.33
N ILE A 126 3.21 -4.04 -17.99
CA ILE A 126 3.12 -3.83 -19.44
C ILE A 126 4.21 -4.59 -20.18
N GLU A 127 5.47 -4.35 -19.83
CA GLU A 127 6.62 -4.91 -20.54
C GLU A 127 6.87 -6.37 -20.16
N ASP A 128 6.87 -6.67 -18.86
CA ASP A 128 7.12 -8.02 -18.36
C ASP A 128 5.85 -8.88 -18.29
N GLN A 129 4.66 -8.30 -18.51
CA GLN A 129 3.34 -8.96 -18.39
C GLN A 129 3.19 -9.71 -17.07
N MET A 130 3.80 -9.19 -16.01
CA MET A 130 3.83 -9.80 -14.69
C MET A 130 2.45 -9.76 -14.02
N PRO A 131 2.00 -10.84 -13.36
CA PRO A 131 0.76 -10.81 -12.59
C PRO A 131 0.82 -9.76 -11.46
N PRO A 132 -0.29 -9.06 -11.16
CA PRO A 132 -0.31 -8.00 -10.13
C PRO A 132 0.25 -8.44 -8.77
N HIS A 133 -0.03 -9.66 -8.35
CA HIS A 133 0.49 -10.21 -7.10
C HIS A 133 2.02 -10.29 -7.08
N GLU A 134 2.63 -10.74 -8.17
CA GLU A 134 4.10 -10.84 -8.30
C GLU A 134 4.79 -9.47 -8.38
N VAL A 135 4.10 -8.48 -8.96
CA VAL A 135 4.60 -7.09 -9.00
C VAL A 135 4.93 -6.58 -7.59
N GLY A 136 4.09 -6.88 -6.60
CA GLY A 136 4.31 -6.48 -5.21
C GLY A 136 5.68 -6.92 -4.67
N PHE A 137 6.10 -8.15 -4.95
CA PHE A 137 7.44 -8.63 -4.50
C PHE A 137 8.58 -7.81 -5.11
N LYS A 138 8.47 -7.45 -6.39
CA LYS A 138 9.48 -6.62 -7.07
C LYS A 138 9.52 -5.19 -6.52
N LEU A 139 8.35 -4.59 -6.26
CA LEU A 139 8.26 -3.24 -5.69
C LEU A 139 8.91 -3.16 -4.30
N ASN A 140 8.87 -4.21 -3.52
CA ASN A 140 9.40 -4.23 -2.16
C ASN A 140 10.94 -4.30 -2.08
N ASP A 141 11.62 -4.50 -3.22
CA ASP A 141 13.08 -4.45 -3.34
C ASP A 141 13.62 -3.13 -3.93
N ILE A 142 12.72 -2.19 -4.30
CA ILE A 142 13.11 -0.88 -4.86
C ILE A 142 13.63 0.05 -3.77
N LEU A 143 14.63 0.85 -4.12
CA LEU A 143 15.20 1.87 -3.23
C LEU A 143 14.37 3.15 -3.25
N LEU A 144 13.86 3.56 -2.10
CA LEU A 144 13.02 4.74 -1.92
C LEU A 144 13.59 5.69 -0.86
N SER A 145 13.54 6.99 -1.15
CA SER A 145 14.06 8.02 -0.24
C SER A 145 13.15 8.30 0.96
N ALA A 146 11.82 8.13 0.81
CA ALA A 146 10.87 8.41 1.90
C ALA A 146 11.04 7.52 3.13
N ILE A 147 11.69 6.36 2.97
CA ILE A 147 11.96 5.40 4.06
C ILE A 147 13.45 5.26 4.34
N ALA A 148 14.25 6.27 3.92
CA ALA A 148 15.67 6.32 4.22
C ALA A 148 15.92 6.37 5.73
N GLU A 149 16.87 5.57 6.21
CA GLU A 149 17.37 5.67 7.57
C GLU A 149 18.54 6.66 7.67
N LYS A 150 18.72 7.28 8.84
CA LYS A 150 19.82 8.22 9.10
C LYS A 150 21.23 7.66 8.85
N LYS A 151 21.37 6.32 8.79
CA LYS A 151 22.64 5.61 8.57
C LYS A 151 22.76 5.00 7.16
N SER A 152 21.73 5.13 6.32
CA SER A 152 21.77 4.67 4.92
C SER A 152 22.19 5.82 4.01
N ASP A 153 22.62 5.50 2.78
CA ASP A 153 22.99 6.48 1.73
C ASP A 153 21.77 7.28 1.20
N GLY A 154 20.78 7.53 2.05
CA GLY A 154 19.59 8.31 1.72
C GLY A 154 18.43 7.49 1.12
N TYR A 155 18.50 6.17 1.13
CA TYR A 155 17.48 5.27 0.58
C TYR A 155 17.21 4.08 1.50
N GLY A 156 16.02 3.47 1.37
CA GLY A 156 15.64 2.24 2.05
C GLY A 156 14.79 1.34 1.15
N LYS A 157 14.76 0.04 1.45
CA LYS A 157 13.88 -0.92 0.77
C LYS A 157 12.60 -1.13 1.57
N PRO A 158 11.42 -1.10 0.94
CA PRO A 158 10.13 -1.34 1.61
C PRO A 158 10.10 -2.64 2.44
N LYS A 159 10.62 -3.73 1.91
CA LYS A 159 10.68 -5.02 2.61
C LYS A 159 11.47 -4.93 3.92
N GLU A 160 12.65 -4.33 3.88
CA GLU A 160 13.50 -4.16 5.06
C GLU A 160 12.86 -3.22 6.09
N ALA A 161 12.25 -2.12 5.61
CA ALA A 161 11.54 -1.19 6.47
C ALA A 161 10.34 -1.84 7.18
N PHE A 162 9.60 -2.70 6.48
CA PHE A 162 8.48 -3.45 7.06
C PHE A 162 8.97 -4.46 8.09
N GLN A 163 10.02 -5.23 7.79
CA GLN A 163 10.61 -6.19 8.73
C GLN A 163 11.08 -5.52 10.03
N LYS A 164 11.68 -4.33 9.95
CA LYS A 164 12.07 -3.56 11.15
C LYS A 164 10.86 -3.17 12.02
N ILE A 165 9.70 -2.87 11.41
CA ILE A 165 8.47 -2.63 12.17
C ILE A 165 8.03 -3.93 12.84
N VAL A 166 8.05 -5.05 12.14
CA VAL A 166 7.72 -6.38 12.68
C VAL A 166 8.60 -6.74 13.87
N GLU A 167 9.92 -6.56 13.75
CA GLU A 167 10.89 -6.88 14.81
C GLU A 167 10.70 -6.03 16.07
N ARG A 168 10.39 -4.75 15.91
CA ARG A 168 10.11 -3.82 17.03
C ARG A 168 8.79 -4.07 17.73
N SER A 169 7.93 -4.89 17.14
CA SER A 169 6.57 -5.19 17.63
C SER A 169 6.46 -6.60 18.24
N LYS A 170 7.54 -7.38 18.22
CA LYS A 170 7.65 -8.67 18.89
C LYS A 170 7.97 -8.49 20.36
#